data_76230ab17847d881f47a13db15787ba5
#
_entry.id   76230ab17847d881f47a13db15787ba5
#
_cell.length_a   1.000
_cell.length_b   1.000
_cell.length_c   1.000
_cell.angle_alpha   90.00
_cell.angle_beta   90.00
_cell.angle_gamma   90.00
#
_symmetry.space_group_name_H-M   'P 1'
#
loop_
_entity.id
_entity.type
_entity.pdbx_description
1 polymer ?
#
loop_
_entity_poly.entity_id
_entity_poly.type
_entity_poly.pdbx_seq_one_letter_code
_entity_poly.pdbx_strand_id
1 'polypeptide(L)'
;MFRRWLIGSVPVLVVVVLLGTGTFYLMKARTFQLAGHVVSRVHTDARVVALTLDDGPSDRAPEVLKVLADAQVPATFYLNGRDLAAHPEHGRAIAAAGHEIGNHTYTHRRMVFVTPGTVRDEVEGTDAEIRKTGYAGPITFRPPYGKKLWTLPHYLAEHDRVTVTWDVEPDSGRADATADDIVAETLGKVRPGSIVLLHVMHGHADPSIAAIPRIVAELRAAGYEFVTVSDLMSR
;
A
#
# COMPACT_ATOMS: atom_id res chain seq x y z
N MET A 1 -11.41 28.48 46.98
CA MET A 1 -12.22 27.65 46.04
C MET A 1 -11.45 27.23 44.78
N PHE A 2 -10.52 27.97 44.26
CA PHE A 2 -9.76 27.67 43.00
C PHE A 2 -8.91 26.41 43.02
N ARG A 3 -8.37 25.95 44.13
CA ARG A 3 -7.45 24.82 44.21
C ARG A 3 -8.11 23.43 44.04
N ARG A 4 -9.40 23.30 44.28
CA ARG A 4 -10.16 22.04 44.11
C ARG A 4 -10.49 21.74 42.62
N TRP A 5 -10.60 22.74 41.78
CA TRP A 5 -10.87 22.58 40.33
C TRP A 5 -9.66 22.09 39.55
N LEU A 6 -8.46 22.46 39.96
CA LEU A 6 -7.22 22.03 39.31
C LEU A 6 -6.93 20.53 39.53
N ILE A 7 -7.35 19.94 40.66
CA ILE A 7 -7.09 18.52 40.93
C ILE A 7 -8.02 17.60 40.09
N GLY A 8 -9.21 18.05 39.72
CA GLY A 8 -10.13 17.28 38.88
C GLY A 8 -9.82 17.36 37.38
N SER A 9 -9.12 18.41 36.92
CA SER A 9 -8.84 18.62 35.50
C SER A 9 -7.61 17.85 34.99
N VAL A 10 -6.63 17.59 35.87
CA VAL A 10 -5.39 16.87 35.49
C VAL A 10 -5.67 15.44 35.02
N PRO A 11 -6.44 14.58 35.74
CA PRO A 11 -6.74 13.23 35.27
C PRO A 11 -7.54 13.20 33.97
N VAL A 12 -8.46 14.15 33.77
CA VAL A 12 -9.22 14.26 32.51
C VAL A 12 -8.30 14.60 31.36
N LEU A 13 -7.39 15.56 31.54
CA LEU A 13 -6.40 15.91 30.50
C LEU A 13 -5.50 14.73 30.15
N VAL A 14 -5.03 13.99 31.14
CA VAL A 14 -4.20 12.78 30.95
C VAL A 14 -4.96 11.74 30.11
N VAL A 15 -6.22 11.47 30.45
CA VAL A 15 -7.05 10.52 29.69
C VAL A 15 -7.23 10.96 28.25
N VAL A 16 -7.53 12.24 28.00
CA VAL A 16 -7.69 12.78 26.66
C VAL A 16 -6.40 12.65 25.84
N VAL A 17 -5.25 12.94 26.45
CA VAL A 17 -3.94 12.80 25.81
C VAL A 17 -3.65 11.32 25.47
N LEU A 18 -3.92 10.40 26.40
CA LEU A 18 -3.72 8.96 26.17
C LEU A 18 -4.63 8.43 25.07
N LEU A 19 -5.91 8.83 25.04
CA LEU A 19 -6.84 8.44 23.98
C LEU A 19 -6.42 9.02 22.62
N GLY A 20 -6.03 10.28 22.57
CA GLY A 20 -5.53 10.92 21.36
C GLY A 20 -4.27 10.25 20.81
N THR A 21 -3.32 9.97 21.70
CA THR A 21 -2.07 9.26 21.34
C THR A 21 -2.36 7.85 20.89
N GLY A 22 -3.17 7.09 21.61
CA GLY A 22 -3.58 5.74 21.23
C GLY A 22 -4.27 5.70 19.85
N THR A 23 -5.21 6.61 19.62
CA THR A 23 -5.89 6.76 18.31
C THR A 23 -4.88 7.10 17.20
N PHE A 24 -3.93 7.99 17.46
CA PHE A 24 -2.89 8.37 16.48
C PHE A 24 -2.02 7.17 16.09
N TYR A 25 -1.57 6.36 17.04
CA TYR A 25 -0.80 5.16 16.73
C TYR A 25 -1.64 4.09 16.06
N LEU A 26 -2.89 3.89 16.49
CA LEU A 26 -3.81 2.92 15.92
C LEU A 26 -4.08 3.20 14.42
N MET A 27 -4.37 4.45 14.06
CA MET A 27 -4.66 4.79 12.68
C MET A 27 -3.44 4.68 11.75
N LYS A 28 -2.22 4.64 12.28
CA LYS A 28 -0.96 4.48 11.54
C LYS A 28 -0.39 3.06 11.58
N ALA A 29 -0.99 2.17 12.37
CA ALA A 29 -0.48 0.82 12.56
C ALA A 29 -0.48 0.03 11.25
N ARG A 30 0.67 -0.51 10.84
CA ARG A 30 0.82 -1.32 9.63
C ARG A 30 0.55 -2.80 9.88
N THR A 31 0.67 -3.26 11.12
CA THR A 31 0.56 -4.66 11.52
C THR A 31 -0.70 -4.98 12.32
N PHE A 32 -1.53 -3.98 12.58
CA PHE A 32 -2.74 -4.11 13.38
C PHE A 32 -3.89 -3.26 12.82
N GLN A 33 -5.10 -3.77 12.94
CA GLN A 33 -6.35 -3.05 12.69
C GLN A 33 -7.48 -3.61 13.57
N LEU A 34 -8.58 -2.87 13.70
CA LEU A 34 -9.66 -3.17 14.65
C LEU A 34 -10.57 -4.32 14.20
N ALA A 35 -10.61 -4.65 12.91
CA ALA A 35 -11.40 -5.76 12.37
C ALA A 35 -10.74 -6.32 11.09
N GLY A 36 -11.01 -7.60 10.79
CA GLY A 36 -10.49 -8.28 9.61
C GLY A 36 -8.98 -8.53 9.64
N HIS A 37 -8.42 -8.84 8.48
CA HIS A 37 -7.02 -9.24 8.32
C HIS A 37 -6.18 -8.09 7.75
N VAL A 38 -4.99 -7.87 8.33
CA VAL A 38 -3.96 -6.98 7.80
C VAL A 38 -2.66 -7.73 7.60
N VAL A 39 -2.08 -7.61 6.41
CA VAL A 39 -0.82 -8.23 6.03
C VAL A 39 0.19 -7.13 5.69
N SER A 40 1.27 -7.03 6.45
CA SER A 40 2.40 -6.15 6.17
C SER A 40 3.62 -6.91 5.67
N ARG A 41 3.68 -8.20 5.94
CA ARG A 41 4.68 -9.16 5.54
C ARG A 41 4.12 -10.56 5.76
N VAL A 42 4.45 -11.52 4.93
CA VAL A 42 4.14 -12.94 5.16
C VAL A 42 5.26 -13.57 5.98
N HIS A 43 4.90 -14.35 7.01
CA HIS A 43 5.87 -15.08 7.82
C HIS A 43 6.21 -16.41 7.14
N THR A 44 7.36 -16.46 6.46
CA THR A 44 7.87 -17.64 5.74
C THR A 44 9.38 -17.66 5.78
N ASP A 45 9.98 -18.84 5.66
CA ASP A 45 11.42 -19.04 5.49
C ASP A 45 11.83 -19.03 4.01
N ALA A 46 10.86 -19.14 3.09
CA ALA A 46 11.11 -19.06 1.66
C ALA A 46 11.58 -17.65 1.27
N ARG A 47 12.64 -17.54 0.48
CA ARG A 47 13.14 -16.27 -0.04
C ARG A 47 12.24 -15.75 -1.17
N VAL A 48 11.05 -15.30 -0.79
CA VAL A 48 10.05 -14.66 -1.67
C VAL A 48 9.81 -13.23 -1.24
N VAL A 49 9.51 -12.36 -2.19
CA VAL A 49 9.24 -10.93 -1.96
C VAL A 49 8.18 -10.44 -2.94
N ALA A 50 7.28 -9.56 -2.51
CA ALA A 50 6.35 -8.87 -3.39
C ALA A 50 6.82 -7.44 -3.63
N LEU A 51 6.98 -7.06 -4.90
CA LEU A 51 7.13 -5.67 -5.33
C LEU A 51 5.75 -5.06 -5.54
N THR A 52 5.47 -3.97 -4.84
CA THR A 52 4.17 -3.29 -4.93
C THR A 52 4.35 -1.83 -5.29
N LEU A 53 3.45 -1.33 -6.11
CA LEU A 53 3.49 0.01 -6.69
C LEU A 53 2.17 0.70 -6.40
N ASP A 54 2.22 1.82 -5.66
CA ASP A 54 1.04 2.56 -5.28
C ASP A 54 0.78 3.74 -6.22
N ASP A 55 -0.46 4.20 -6.22
CA ASP A 55 -1.00 5.31 -6.99
C ASP A 55 -1.21 5.04 -8.49
N GLY A 56 -1.85 6.03 -9.16
CA GLY A 56 -2.13 5.99 -10.59
C GLY A 56 -3.31 5.08 -11.00
N PRO A 57 -3.34 4.65 -12.26
CA PRO A 57 -2.29 4.81 -13.27
C PRO A 57 -2.14 6.26 -13.77
N SER A 58 -0.98 6.56 -14.36
CA SER A 58 -0.69 7.83 -15.01
C SER A 58 0.03 7.61 -16.35
N ASP A 59 0.39 8.68 -17.05
CA ASP A 59 1.18 8.63 -18.30
C ASP A 59 2.55 7.97 -18.13
N ARG A 60 2.98 7.69 -16.89
CA ARG A 60 4.21 6.92 -16.61
C ARG A 60 4.02 5.40 -16.69
N ALA A 61 2.78 4.92 -16.77
CA ALA A 61 2.50 3.49 -16.79
C ALA A 61 3.24 2.74 -17.91
N PRO A 62 3.35 3.24 -19.16
CA PRO A 62 4.11 2.55 -20.21
C PRO A 62 5.62 2.39 -19.88
N GLU A 63 6.24 3.41 -19.27
CA GLU A 63 7.64 3.36 -18.83
C GLU A 63 7.82 2.32 -17.72
N VAL A 64 6.96 2.36 -16.71
CA VAL A 64 6.98 1.41 -15.59
C VAL A 64 6.81 -0.03 -16.08
N LEU A 65 5.83 -0.26 -16.97
CA LEU A 65 5.59 -1.59 -17.55
C LEU A 65 6.80 -2.09 -18.35
N LYS A 66 7.47 -1.20 -19.09
CA LYS A 66 8.71 -1.55 -19.81
C LYS A 66 9.81 -1.98 -18.83
N VAL A 67 10.03 -1.23 -17.76
CA VAL A 67 11.05 -1.56 -16.75
C VAL A 67 10.77 -2.90 -16.08
N LEU A 68 9.50 -3.18 -15.73
CA LEU A 68 9.10 -4.46 -15.14
C LEU A 68 9.25 -5.62 -16.13
N ALA A 69 8.91 -5.41 -17.41
CA ALA A 69 9.07 -6.42 -18.46
C ALA A 69 10.54 -6.74 -18.74
N ASP A 70 11.39 -5.71 -18.86
CA ASP A 70 12.84 -5.87 -19.06
C ASP A 70 13.48 -6.61 -17.86
N ALA A 71 13.01 -6.33 -16.65
CA ALA A 71 13.44 -7.03 -15.44
C ALA A 71 12.75 -8.41 -15.25
N GLN A 72 11.75 -8.75 -16.06
CA GLN A 72 10.94 -9.97 -15.96
C GLN A 72 10.36 -10.18 -14.55
N VAL A 73 9.83 -9.12 -13.92
CA VAL A 73 9.33 -9.17 -12.55
C VAL A 73 7.81 -8.93 -12.50
N PRO A 74 7.03 -9.83 -11.86
CA PRO A 74 5.63 -9.55 -11.55
C PRO A 74 5.56 -8.49 -10.45
N ALA A 75 4.52 -7.66 -10.48
CA ALA A 75 4.26 -6.66 -9.47
C ALA A 75 2.77 -6.62 -9.11
N THR A 76 2.45 -6.05 -7.95
CA THR A 76 1.07 -5.72 -7.56
C THR A 76 0.91 -4.21 -7.56
N PHE A 77 -0.02 -3.71 -8.35
CA PHE A 77 -0.35 -2.29 -8.45
C PHE A 77 -1.57 -1.97 -7.59
N TYR A 78 -1.44 -1.08 -6.60
CA TYR A 78 -2.57 -0.54 -5.87
C TYR A 78 -3.00 0.77 -6.51
N LEU A 79 -4.07 0.71 -7.32
CA LEU A 79 -4.49 1.78 -8.20
C LEU A 79 -5.68 2.57 -7.64
N ASN A 80 -5.75 3.86 -8.00
CA ASN A 80 -6.85 4.74 -7.65
C ASN A 80 -7.97 4.67 -8.70
N GLY A 81 -9.22 4.61 -8.24
CA GLY A 81 -10.37 4.52 -9.14
C GLY A 81 -10.50 5.71 -10.08
N ARG A 82 -10.25 6.93 -9.57
CA ARG A 82 -10.29 8.16 -10.36
C ARG A 82 -9.26 8.14 -11.51
N ASP A 83 -8.05 7.64 -11.22
CA ASP A 83 -6.97 7.62 -12.20
C ASP A 83 -7.19 6.50 -13.23
N LEU A 84 -7.77 5.36 -12.80
CA LEU A 84 -8.25 4.32 -13.72
C LEU A 84 -9.34 4.83 -14.67
N ALA A 85 -10.28 5.64 -14.16
CA ALA A 85 -11.32 6.24 -14.99
C ALA A 85 -10.77 7.29 -15.96
N ALA A 86 -9.69 8.00 -15.57
CA ALA A 86 -9.03 9.00 -16.43
C ALA A 86 -8.11 8.34 -17.48
N HIS A 87 -7.47 7.21 -17.16
CA HIS A 87 -6.49 6.50 -17.99
C HIS A 87 -6.84 5.01 -18.14
N PRO A 88 -8.02 4.67 -18.69
CA PRO A 88 -8.48 3.28 -18.75
C PRO A 88 -7.59 2.37 -19.60
N GLU A 89 -6.88 2.93 -20.61
CA GLU A 89 -5.90 2.20 -21.44
C GLU A 89 -4.69 1.74 -20.61
N HIS A 90 -4.22 2.54 -19.67
CA HIS A 90 -3.10 2.18 -18.79
C HIS A 90 -3.50 1.07 -17.82
N GLY A 91 -4.71 1.16 -17.23
CA GLY A 91 -5.25 0.09 -16.41
C GLY A 91 -5.33 -1.25 -17.16
N ARG A 92 -5.84 -1.22 -18.42
CA ARG A 92 -5.87 -2.42 -19.28
C ARG A 92 -4.49 -2.94 -19.62
N ALA A 93 -3.52 -2.06 -19.88
CA ALA A 93 -2.14 -2.46 -20.16
C ALA A 93 -1.48 -3.16 -18.96
N ILE A 94 -1.71 -2.66 -17.72
CA ILE A 94 -1.23 -3.29 -16.49
C ILE A 94 -1.82 -4.69 -16.32
N ALA A 95 -3.13 -4.84 -16.50
CA ALA A 95 -3.81 -6.15 -16.43
C ALA A 95 -3.32 -7.12 -17.51
N ALA A 96 -3.19 -6.64 -18.77
CA ALA A 96 -2.74 -7.44 -19.91
C ALA A 96 -1.27 -7.89 -19.77
N ALA A 97 -0.44 -7.12 -19.08
CA ALA A 97 0.94 -7.49 -18.76
C ALA A 97 1.04 -8.58 -17.66
N GLY A 98 -0.09 -9.02 -17.08
CA GLY A 98 -0.13 -10.08 -16.07
C GLY A 98 0.20 -9.61 -14.65
N HIS A 99 0.18 -8.31 -14.39
CA HIS A 99 0.35 -7.78 -13.04
C HIS A 99 -0.93 -7.90 -12.21
N GLU A 100 -0.78 -8.04 -10.90
CA GLU A 100 -1.89 -7.98 -9.96
C GLU A 100 -2.35 -6.54 -9.77
N ILE A 101 -3.68 -6.32 -9.65
CA ILE A 101 -4.27 -5.02 -9.38
C ILE A 101 -5.05 -5.08 -8.07
N GLY A 102 -4.67 -4.24 -7.12
CA GLY A 102 -5.35 -3.98 -5.85
C GLY A 102 -6.01 -2.60 -5.82
N ASN A 103 -6.87 -2.41 -4.84
CA ASN A 103 -7.67 -1.20 -4.63
C ASN A 103 -6.93 -0.22 -3.70
N HIS A 104 -6.76 1.03 -4.15
CA HIS A 104 -6.14 2.11 -3.38
C HIS A 104 -7.10 3.30 -3.13
N THR A 105 -8.40 3.02 -3.00
CA THR A 105 -9.48 4.01 -2.94
C THR A 105 -9.72 4.77 -4.24
N TYR A 106 -10.90 5.40 -4.36
CA TYR A 106 -11.25 6.13 -5.58
C TYR A 106 -10.51 7.46 -5.69
N THR A 107 -10.46 8.24 -4.59
CA THR A 107 -9.91 9.61 -4.58
C THR A 107 -8.57 9.75 -3.84
N HIS A 108 -7.93 8.64 -3.43
CA HIS A 108 -6.70 8.64 -2.63
C HIS A 108 -6.85 9.39 -1.28
N ARG A 109 -8.03 9.33 -0.66
CA ARG A 109 -8.25 10.01 0.62
C ARG A 109 -7.81 9.17 1.81
N ARG A 110 -7.41 9.86 2.91
CA ARG A 110 -7.15 9.21 4.19
C ARG A 110 -8.43 8.59 4.74
N MET A 111 -8.43 7.29 5.01
CA MET A 111 -9.59 6.51 5.46
C MET A 111 -9.74 6.49 6.98
N VAL A 112 -9.65 7.67 7.60
CA VAL A 112 -9.85 7.91 9.03
C VAL A 112 -10.99 8.89 9.23
N PHE A 113 -11.82 8.67 10.25
CA PHE A 113 -13.00 9.50 10.54
C PHE A 113 -13.96 9.67 9.34
N VAL A 114 -14.11 8.61 8.56
CA VAL A 114 -15.00 8.57 7.39
C VAL A 114 -16.31 7.84 7.72
N THR A 115 -17.38 8.18 6.99
CA THR A 115 -18.68 7.52 7.12
C THR A 115 -18.69 6.17 6.38
N PRO A 116 -19.61 5.23 6.74
CA PRO A 116 -19.79 3.98 5.98
C PRO A 116 -20.08 4.21 4.49
N GLY A 117 -20.90 5.21 4.16
CA GLY A 117 -21.18 5.59 2.77
C GLY A 117 -19.91 6.00 2.03
N THR A 118 -19.07 6.82 2.66
CA THR A 118 -17.78 7.20 2.07
C THR A 118 -16.88 5.98 1.82
N VAL A 119 -16.81 5.03 2.78
CA VAL A 119 -15.99 3.82 2.61
C VAL A 119 -16.49 3.01 1.42
N ARG A 120 -17.80 2.78 1.34
CA ARG A 120 -18.41 2.06 0.22
C ARG A 120 -18.10 2.72 -1.12
N ASP A 121 -18.33 4.02 -1.24
CA ASP A 121 -18.13 4.75 -2.50
C ASP A 121 -16.65 4.70 -2.95
N GLU A 122 -15.70 4.83 -2.02
CA GLU A 122 -14.26 4.76 -2.29
C GLU A 122 -13.80 3.34 -2.69
N VAL A 123 -14.36 2.30 -2.07
CA VAL A 123 -13.96 0.91 -2.32
C VAL A 123 -14.67 0.37 -3.55
N GLU A 124 -16.01 0.40 -3.58
CA GLU A 124 -16.79 -0.20 -4.68
C GLU A 124 -16.58 0.55 -5.99
N GLY A 125 -16.47 1.89 -5.95
CA GLY A 125 -16.17 2.70 -7.13
C GLY A 125 -14.84 2.31 -7.75
N THR A 126 -13.80 2.08 -6.95
CA THR A 126 -12.50 1.63 -7.45
C THR A 126 -12.56 0.21 -7.98
N ASP A 127 -13.24 -0.70 -7.29
CA ASP A 127 -13.40 -2.08 -7.74
C ASP A 127 -14.08 -2.14 -9.12
N ALA A 128 -15.09 -1.29 -9.33
CA ALA A 128 -15.77 -1.18 -10.63
C ALA A 128 -14.80 -0.75 -11.75
N GLU A 129 -13.92 0.23 -11.48
CA GLU A 129 -12.90 0.64 -12.45
C GLU A 129 -11.84 -0.45 -12.68
N ILE A 130 -11.39 -1.14 -11.62
CA ILE A 130 -10.46 -2.28 -11.76
C ILE A 130 -11.06 -3.36 -12.66
N ARG A 131 -12.33 -3.72 -12.47
CA ARG A 131 -12.97 -4.75 -13.33
C ARG A 131 -13.09 -4.35 -14.79
N LYS A 132 -13.19 -3.05 -15.12
CA LYS A 132 -13.19 -2.55 -16.50
C LYS A 132 -11.83 -2.72 -17.21
N THR A 133 -10.74 -2.94 -16.47
CA THR A 133 -9.42 -3.24 -17.03
C THR A 133 -9.33 -4.64 -17.64
N GLY A 134 -10.27 -5.54 -17.33
CA GLY A 134 -10.21 -6.96 -17.65
C GLY A 134 -9.52 -7.80 -16.57
N TYR A 135 -9.04 -7.19 -15.49
CA TYR A 135 -8.46 -7.93 -14.37
C TYR A 135 -9.53 -8.78 -13.66
N ALA A 136 -9.30 -10.09 -13.61
CA ALA A 136 -10.23 -11.07 -13.03
C ALA A 136 -9.75 -11.66 -11.69
N GLY A 137 -8.51 -11.33 -11.27
CA GLY A 137 -7.93 -11.84 -10.02
C GLY A 137 -8.57 -11.26 -8.76
N PRO A 138 -8.11 -11.72 -7.57
CA PRO A 138 -8.53 -11.15 -6.29
C PRO A 138 -8.13 -9.68 -6.19
N ILE A 139 -8.98 -8.85 -5.58
CA ILE A 139 -8.68 -7.44 -5.34
C ILE A 139 -8.41 -7.25 -3.84
N THR A 140 -7.15 -7.18 -3.45
CA THR A 140 -6.75 -6.78 -2.11
C THR A 140 -6.90 -5.27 -1.94
N PHE A 141 -6.87 -4.77 -0.71
CA PHE A 141 -7.05 -3.34 -0.42
C PHE A 141 -5.84 -2.78 0.30
N ARG A 142 -5.34 -1.62 -0.17
CA ARG A 142 -4.32 -0.85 0.54
C ARG A 142 -4.85 0.55 0.88
N PRO A 143 -4.91 0.92 2.17
CA PRO A 143 -5.36 2.26 2.55
C PRO A 143 -4.30 3.31 2.21
N PRO A 144 -4.67 4.46 1.59
CA PRO A 144 -3.76 5.57 1.37
C PRO A 144 -3.02 6.00 2.65
N TYR A 145 -1.70 6.22 2.52
CA TYR A 145 -0.80 6.55 3.65
C TYR A 145 -0.74 5.46 4.74
N GLY A 146 -1.23 4.24 4.49
CA GLY A 146 -1.43 3.20 5.49
C GLY A 146 -2.50 3.54 6.54
N LYS A 147 -3.27 4.61 6.34
CA LYS A 147 -4.16 5.17 7.38
C LYS A 147 -5.55 4.59 7.34
N LYS A 148 -5.95 4.00 8.45
CA LYS A 148 -7.25 3.42 8.70
C LYS A 148 -7.60 3.54 10.18
N LEU A 149 -8.87 3.47 10.55
CA LEU A 149 -9.26 3.50 11.96
C LEU A 149 -10.37 2.50 12.26
N TRP A 150 -11.64 2.91 12.20
CA TRP A 150 -12.79 2.07 12.57
C TRP A 150 -13.58 1.60 11.36
N THR A 151 -14.14 2.52 10.61
CA THR A 151 -15.15 2.22 9.58
C THR A 151 -14.61 1.37 8.44
N LEU A 152 -13.39 1.69 7.95
CA LEU A 152 -12.79 0.95 6.86
C LEU A 152 -12.46 -0.51 7.23
N PRO A 153 -11.76 -0.82 8.36
CA PRO A 153 -11.49 -2.21 8.73
C PRO A 153 -12.74 -3.07 8.88
N HIS A 154 -13.83 -2.52 9.46
CA HIS A 154 -15.08 -3.25 9.61
C HIS A 154 -15.73 -3.54 8.26
N TYR A 155 -15.79 -2.54 7.37
CA TYR A 155 -16.29 -2.72 6.02
C TYR A 155 -15.53 -3.80 5.25
N LEU A 156 -14.19 -3.77 5.30
CA LEU A 156 -13.36 -4.77 4.62
C LEU A 156 -13.54 -6.18 5.21
N ALA A 157 -13.68 -6.28 6.54
CA ALA A 157 -13.96 -7.55 7.22
C ALA A 157 -15.32 -8.15 6.83
N GLU A 158 -16.36 -7.31 6.73
CA GLU A 158 -17.71 -7.72 6.31
C GLU A 158 -17.76 -8.22 4.85
N HIS A 159 -16.75 -7.85 4.03
CA HIS A 159 -16.65 -8.23 2.63
C HIS A 159 -15.48 -9.20 2.36
N ASP A 160 -14.96 -9.88 3.39
CA ASP A 160 -13.83 -10.84 3.32
C ASP A 160 -12.60 -10.27 2.59
N ARG A 161 -12.37 -8.96 2.74
CA ARG A 161 -11.30 -8.24 2.05
C ARG A 161 -10.06 -8.10 2.91
N VAL A 162 -8.92 -8.55 2.39
CA VAL A 162 -7.62 -8.40 3.06
C VAL A 162 -7.08 -6.98 2.88
N THR A 163 -6.69 -6.36 4.01
CA THR A 163 -5.89 -5.14 4.00
C THR A 163 -4.42 -5.50 3.84
N VAL A 164 -3.76 -4.91 2.85
CA VAL A 164 -2.32 -5.08 2.62
C VAL A 164 -1.62 -3.76 2.92
N THR A 165 -0.61 -3.84 3.76
CA THR A 165 0.33 -2.75 4.01
C THR A 165 1.72 -3.14 3.48
N TRP A 166 2.79 -2.73 4.12
CA TRP A 166 4.17 -3.03 3.72
C TRP A 166 5.11 -3.03 4.93
N ASP A 167 6.24 -3.66 4.80
CA ASP A 167 7.32 -3.59 5.78
C ASP A 167 8.56 -2.85 5.25
N VAL A 168 8.67 -2.64 3.93
CA VAL A 168 9.76 -1.88 3.29
C VAL A 168 9.18 -0.78 2.41
N GLU A 169 9.57 0.49 2.67
CA GLU A 169 9.13 1.69 1.93
C GLU A 169 10.33 2.66 1.85
N PRO A 170 11.19 2.53 0.83
CA PRO A 170 12.46 3.23 0.78
C PRO A 170 12.37 4.64 0.17
N ASP A 171 11.28 4.97 -0.53
CA ASP A 171 11.16 6.19 -1.33
C ASP A 171 10.30 7.30 -0.68
N SER A 172 9.70 7.06 0.49
CA SER A 172 8.79 8.04 1.12
C SER A 172 9.40 8.84 2.29
N GLY A 173 10.58 8.45 2.76
CA GLY A 173 11.20 9.06 3.94
C GLY A 173 11.99 10.33 3.66
N ARG A 174 12.44 10.56 2.41
CA ARG A 174 13.31 11.64 1.99
C ARG A 174 12.92 12.14 0.60
N ALA A 175 12.68 13.43 0.50
CA ALA A 175 12.31 14.07 -0.78
C ALA A 175 13.47 14.09 -1.81
N ASP A 176 14.70 13.93 -1.33
CA ASP A 176 15.96 13.94 -2.11
C ASP A 176 16.56 12.55 -2.28
N ALA A 177 15.80 11.48 -1.98
CA ALA A 177 16.30 10.11 -2.11
C ALA A 177 16.70 9.81 -3.56
N THR A 178 17.93 9.34 -3.75
CA THR A 178 18.44 8.87 -5.04
C THR A 178 18.06 7.41 -5.28
N ALA A 179 18.21 6.95 -6.52
CA ALA A 179 18.04 5.52 -6.82
C ALA A 179 18.98 4.64 -6.00
N ASP A 180 20.21 5.10 -5.73
CA ASP A 180 21.18 4.38 -4.88
C ASP A 180 20.69 4.27 -3.43
N ASP A 181 20.13 5.33 -2.87
CA ASP A 181 19.55 5.31 -1.53
C ASP A 181 18.38 4.31 -1.44
N ILE A 182 17.48 4.33 -2.44
CA ILE A 182 16.33 3.44 -2.53
C ILE A 182 16.77 1.97 -2.61
N VAL A 183 17.76 1.67 -3.46
CA VAL A 183 18.34 0.32 -3.55
C VAL A 183 18.94 -0.10 -2.22
N ALA A 184 19.83 0.73 -1.64
CA ALA A 184 20.53 0.39 -0.40
C ALA A 184 19.54 0.16 0.77
N GLU A 185 18.52 1.01 0.90
CA GLU A 185 17.51 0.86 1.94
C GLU A 185 16.66 -0.41 1.73
N THR A 186 16.28 -0.71 0.47
CA THR A 186 15.53 -1.92 0.15
C THR A 186 16.33 -3.16 0.52
N LEU A 187 17.57 -3.28 0.04
CA LEU A 187 18.43 -4.44 0.30
C LEU A 187 18.74 -4.61 1.80
N GLY A 188 18.87 -3.52 2.52
CA GLY A 188 19.13 -3.55 3.97
C GLY A 188 17.92 -3.98 4.83
N LYS A 189 16.69 -3.87 4.30
CA LYS A 189 15.46 -4.15 5.05
C LYS A 189 14.70 -5.38 4.60
N VAL A 190 14.83 -5.80 3.34
CA VAL A 190 14.12 -6.97 2.79
C VAL A 190 14.53 -8.24 3.52
N ARG A 191 13.54 -9.06 3.84
CA ARG A 191 13.64 -10.38 4.43
C ARG A 191 12.56 -11.31 3.82
N PRO A 192 12.64 -12.62 4.02
CA PRO A 192 11.64 -13.54 3.48
C PRO A 192 10.22 -13.10 3.79
N GLY A 193 9.39 -13.05 2.75
CA GLY A 193 8.00 -12.62 2.81
C GLY A 193 7.75 -11.12 2.86
N SER A 194 8.77 -10.27 2.65
CA SER A 194 8.62 -8.80 2.63
C SER A 194 7.72 -8.32 1.51
N ILE A 195 6.98 -7.25 1.80
CA ILE A 195 6.20 -6.46 0.84
C ILE A 195 6.89 -5.10 0.70
N VAL A 196 7.49 -4.88 -0.48
CA VAL A 196 8.18 -3.63 -0.82
C VAL A 196 7.20 -2.69 -1.50
N LEU A 197 7.09 -1.47 -1.00
CA LEU A 197 6.30 -0.39 -1.58
C LEU A 197 7.20 0.62 -2.27
N LEU A 198 6.87 0.96 -3.52
CA LEU A 198 7.44 2.08 -4.27
C LEU A 198 6.32 2.94 -4.88
N HIS A 199 6.59 4.25 -5.03
CA HIS A 199 5.74 5.21 -5.72
C HIS A 199 6.36 5.58 -7.07
N VAL A 200 5.72 5.17 -8.17
CA VAL A 200 6.28 5.27 -9.53
C VAL A 200 5.40 6.05 -10.50
N MET A 201 4.22 6.51 -10.06
CA MET A 201 3.22 7.09 -10.95
C MET A 201 3.15 8.61 -10.91
N HIS A 202 3.54 9.24 -9.79
CA HIS A 202 3.41 10.69 -9.57
C HIS A 202 4.65 11.28 -8.92
N GLY A 203 4.78 12.60 -9.01
CA GLY A 203 5.83 13.36 -8.31
C GLY A 203 7.25 12.99 -8.77
N HIS A 204 8.16 12.82 -7.81
CA HIS A 204 9.56 12.47 -8.04
C HIS A 204 9.75 10.95 -8.21
N ALA A 205 9.05 10.34 -9.16
CA ALA A 205 9.06 8.90 -9.39
C ALA A 205 10.34 8.38 -10.08
N ASP A 206 11.15 9.27 -10.71
CA ASP A 206 12.33 8.86 -11.48
C ASP A 206 13.34 8.02 -10.67
N PRO A 207 13.71 8.39 -9.43
CA PRO A 207 14.60 7.56 -8.62
C PRO A 207 14.02 6.19 -8.30
N SER A 208 12.71 6.11 -8.00
CA SER A 208 12.02 4.85 -7.71
C SER A 208 12.00 3.94 -8.94
N ILE A 209 11.67 4.47 -10.12
CA ILE A 209 11.67 3.71 -11.37
C ILE A 209 13.09 3.22 -11.69
N ALA A 210 14.09 4.10 -11.59
CA ALA A 210 15.50 3.75 -11.87
C ALA A 210 16.08 2.72 -10.87
N ALA A 211 15.54 2.64 -9.65
CA ALA A 211 15.95 1.66 -8.64
C ALA A 211 15.47 0.23 -8.94
N ILE A 212 14.31 0.05 -9.61
CA ILE A 212 13.68 -1.25 -9.82
C ILE A 212 14.63 -2.30 -10.41
N PRO A 213 15.33 -2.07 -11.54
CA PRO A 213 16.17 -3.08 -12.15
C PRO A 213 17.28 -3.59 -11.22
N ARG A 214 17.87 -2.68 -10.44
CA ARG A 214 18.93 -3.03 -9.48
C ARG A 214 18.38 -3.80 -8.28
N ILE A 215 17.26 -3.35 -7.71
CA ILE A 215 16.57 -4.07 -6.63
C ILE A 215 16.28 -5.51 -7.07
N VAL A 216 15.75 -5.70 -8.27
CA VAL A 216 15.43 -7.02 -8.81
C VAL A 216 16.68 -7.87 -9.00
N ALA A 217 17.72 -7.31 -9.62
CA ALA A 217 18.97 -8.03 -9.87
C ALA A 217 19.65 -8.48 -8.57
N GLU A 218 19.80 -7.58 -7.59
CA GLU A 218 20.48 -7.85 -6.33
C GLU A 218 19.69 -8.85 -5.45
N LEU A 219 18.36 -8.71 -5.36
CA LEU A 219 17.55 -9.65 -4.60
C LEU A 219 17.51 -11.03 -5.25
N ARG A 220 17.49 -11.13 -6.59
CA ARG A 220 17.64 -12.41 -7.28
C ARG A 220 19.02 -13.04 -7.05
N ALA A 221 20.09 -12.25 -7.09
CA ALA A 221 21.43 -12.72 -6.74
C ALA A 221 21.52 -13.24 -5.30
N ALA A 222 20.73 -12.65 -4.38
CA ALA A 222 20.57 -13.12 -3.02
C ALA A 222 19.60 -14.32 -2.88
N GLY A 223 19.06 -14.83 -4.00
CA GLY A 223 18.19 -16.02 -4.06
C GLY A 223 16.71 -15.74 -3.80
N TYR A 224 16.25 -14.47 -3.91
CA TYR A 224 14.84 -14.15 -3.78
C TYR A 224 14.09 -14.37 -5.10
N GLU A 225 12.88 -14.94 -4.97
CA GLU A 225 11.85 -14.98 -6.01
C GLU A 225 10.89 -13.80 -5.83
N PHE A 226 10.55 -13.13 -6.94
CA PHE A 226 9.51 -12.10 -6.94
C PHE A 226 8.17 -12.71 -7.30
N VAL A 227 7.15 -12.42 -6.50
CA VAL A 227 5.79 -12.90 -6.68
C VAL A 227 4.79 -11.75 -6.48
N THR A 228 3.53 -11.93 -6.90
CA THR A 228 2.45 -10.99 -6.56
C THR A 228 2.09 -11.09 -5.08
N VAL A 229 1.34 -10.11 -4.56
CA VAL A 229 0.88 -10.15 -3.16
C VAL A 229 -0.02 -11.34 -2.90
N SER A 230 -0.93 -11.66 -3.82
CA SER A 230 -1.82 -12.82 -3.66
C SER A 230 -1.05 -14.14 -3.65
N ASP A 231 -0.05 -14.28 -4.52
CA ASP A 231 0.83 -15.45 -4.52
C ASP A 231 1.66 -15.51 -3.23
N LEU A 232 2.18 -14.37 -2.76
CA LEU A 232 2.92 -14.29 -1.51
C LEU A 232 2.08 -14.76 -0.31
N MET A 233 0.81 -14.34 -0.25
CA MET A 233 -0.11 -14.73 0.83
C MET A 233 -0.52 -16.21 0.79
N SER A 234 -0.33 -16.88 -0.33
CA SER A 234 -0.62 -18.33 -0.49
C SER A 234 0.54 -19.25 -0.08
N ARG A 235 1.73 -18.68 0.21
CA ARG A 235 2.96 -19.41 0.61
C ARG A 235 2.98 -19.65 2.11
#